data_d2584da623745fbbfa6ebd8aea9bf281
#
_entry.id   d2584da623745fbbfa6ebd8aea9bf281
#
_cell.length_a   1.000
_cell.length_b   1.000
_cell.length_c   1.000
_cell.angle_alpha   90.00
_cell.angle_beta   90.00
_cell.angle_gamma   90.00
#
_symmetry.space_group_name_H-M   'P 1'
#
loop_
_entity.id
_entity.type
_entity.pdbx_description
1 polymer ?
#
loop_
_entity_poly.entity_id
_entity_poly.type
_entity_poly.pdbx_seq_one_letter_code
_entity_poly.pdbx_strand_id
1 'polypeptide(L)'
;MTHFPSQNSTPSPAPTARRHDLDALRAFAMLLGIGLHAGLAYAPIPWIAMNRETSPALGAFVEITHGFRLPLFFLMSGFFSAMLLQRRGIRGFLRHRAKRIGLPLLLGMVTVIPAMWAVIIGGNIVVGVTPPPQREWSVPADDAPNIWSAAASGDLPTVQRLVQSGAPVNEPDPRVYTLPLAWASIGDNAEAVAFLLESGADPNRRMGDDNTPLHTACFFGAADSAALLLDAGADLGARNKGGETPIDSMRHGRGAVDFIANLLGVTADYEKVEAGRREIARLIESLPARSETGDQPSPVRDAIAGLVRGELFMHLWFLWHLCWLACALALATALLRTLRFRGVPPLLISTPVCLFALIPLTAITQSWQSGFGPDTSAGLIPAPRVLAHYAVFFGFGALMFTGRDAADRLGRAWWVHLPIAALAGACALRLTHEPLAFAETGLNASTAARLEPILQAVFVWTASLGLMGLARVLLSAPSERVRFVSDSSYWLYIAHLPLIVAGQFALAYLDLPPFAEFALLTGVVTGLLLLSYRAFVRYTWIGRLLNGPRPRPGAGLQPREAPGLARVSTPTRAETG
;
A
#
# COMPACT_ATOMS: atom_id res chain seq x y z
N MET A 1 9.59 71.72 9.69
CA MET A 1 9.13 70.84 8.60
C MET A 1 10.04 69.60 8.60
N THR A 2 9.61 68.55 9.24
CA THR A 2 10.37 67.32 9.45
C THR A 2 9.98 66.33 8.37
N HIS A 3 10.93 65.93 7.52
CA HIS A 3 10.79 64.88 6.52
C HIS A 3 10.66 63.54 7.21
N PHE A 4 9.54 62.82 7.00
CA PHE A 4 9.43 61.38 7.27
C PHE A 4 10.08 60.59 6.14
N PRO A 5 10.96 59.62 6.44
CA PRO A 5 11.49 58.74 5.41
C PRO A 5 10.41 57.71 5.01
N SER A 6 10.29 57.53 3.68
CA SER A 6 9.39 56.62 3.01
C SER A 6 9.62 55.17 3.45
N GLN A 7 8.51 54.44 3.64
CA GLN A 7 8.41 53.06 4.03
C GLN A 7 9.29 52.13 3.16
N ASN A 8 10.14 51.39 3.81
CA ASN A 8 10.87 50.25 3.25
C ASN A 8 9.88 49.27 2.62
N SER A 9 9.88 49.19 1.30
CA SER A 9 9.30 48.10 0.55
C SER A 9 10.08 46.79 0.92
N THR A 10 9.47 45.94 1.73
CA THR A 10 9.97 44.58 1.95
C THR A 10 10.14 43.89 0.58
N PRO A 11 11.31 43.38 0.27
CA PRO A 11 11.51 42.71 -1.01
C PRO A 11 10.59 41.49 -1.10
N SER A 12 9.82 41.43 -2.20
CA SER A 12 9.02 40.25 -2.56
C SER A 12 9.90 38.99 -2.45
N PRO A 13 9.47 37.94 -1.75
CA PRO A 13 10.29 36.76 -1.60
C PRO A 13 10.66 36.20 -2.99
N ALA A 14 11.94 36.10 -3.25
CA ALA A 14 12.46 35.52 -4.49
C ALA A 14 11.76 34.18 -4.78
N PRO A 15 11.45 33.85 -6.05
CA PRO A 15 10.83 32.58 -6.39
C PRO A 15 11.72 31.46 -5.85
N THR A 16 11.21 30.66 -4.94
CA THR A 16 11.93 29.53 -4.37
C THR A 16 12.47 28.67 -5.51
N ALA A 17 13.79 28.51 -5.60
CA ALA A 17 14.45 27.71 -6.62
C ALA A 17 13.83 26.29 -6.64
N ARG A 18 13.73 25.72 -7.84
CA ARG A 18 13.19 24.36 -8.01
C ARG A 18 14.07 23.37 -7.24
N ARG A 19 13.47 22.50 -6.45
CA ARG A 19 14.14 21.45 -5.68
C ARG A 19 14.32 20.22 -6.56
N HIS A 20 15.46 20.17 -7.28
CA HIS A 20 15.79 19.07 -8.20
C HIS A 20 15.99 17.75 -7.46
N ASP A 21 16.53 17.79 -6.25
CA ASP A 21 16.69 16.67 -5.33
C ASP A 21 15.35 15.98 -4.97
N LEU A 22 14.32 16.76 -4.62
CA LEU A 22 12.99 16.21 -4.31
C LEU A 22 12.27 15.69 -5.58
N ASP A 23 12.49 16.33 -6.73
CA ASP A 23 12.00 15.83 -8.02
C ASP A 23 12.63 14.48 -8.37
N ALA A 24 13.93 14.32 -8.14
CA ALA A 24 14.68 13.07 -8.35
C ALA A 24 14.21 11.97 -7.37
N LEU A 25 14.04 12.32 -6.10
CA LEU A 25 13.57 11.40 -5.08
C LEU A 25 12.15 10.88 -5.39
N ARG A 26 11.28 11.75 -5.90
CA ARG A 26 9.95 11.34 -6.37
C ARG A 26 10.03 10.36 -7.52
N ALA A 27 10.92 10.60 -8.49
CA ALA A 27 11.15 9.71 -9.62
C ALA A 27 11.65 8.35 -9.15
N PHE A 28 12.63 8.32 -8.27
CA PHE A 28 13.19 7.11 -7.67
C PHE A 28 12.12 6.29 -6.92
N ALA A 29 11.37 6.93 -6.02
CA ALA A 29 10.33 6.25 -5.27
C ALA A 29 9.20 5.72 -6.18
N MET A 30 8.96 6.35 -7.34
CA MET A 30 8.01 5.85 -8.33
C MET A 30 8.52 4.61 -9.05
N LEU A 31 9.79 4.59 -9.46
CA LEU A 31 10.40 3.41 -10.07
C LEU A 31 10.45 2.23 -9.10
N LEU A 32 10.76 2.48 -7.82
CA LEU A 32 10.62 1.46 -6.77
C LEU A 32 9.20 0.90 -6.68
N GLY A 33 8.17 1.72 -6.95
CA GLY A 33 6.78 1.27 -6.98
C GLY A 33 6.48 0.29 -8.11
N ILE A 34 7.06 0.50 -9.29
CA ILE A 34 6.96 -0.45 -10.39
C ILE A 34 7.64 -1.76 -10.01
N GLY A 35 8.88 -1.69 -9.47
CA GLY A 35 9.59 -2.86 -8.96
C GLY A 35 8.85 -3.58 -7.85
N LEU A 36 8.25 -2.86 -6.89
CA LEU A 36 7.46 -3.47 -5.83
C LEU A 36 6.32 -4.32 -6.40
N HIS A 37 5.49 -3.76 -7.29
CA HIS A 37 4.37 -4.50 -7.87
C HIS A 37 4.82 -5.64 -8.80
N ALA A 38 5.96 -5.50 -9.47
CA ALA A 38 6.57 -6.59 -10.21
C ALA A 38 7.06 -7.71 -9.29
N GLY A 39 7.61 -7.36 -8.13
CA GLY A 39 8.12 -8.29 -7.12
C GLY A 39 7.03 -9.06 -6.37
N LEU A 40 5.79 -8.52 -6.31
CA LEU A 40 4.69 -9.17 -5.60
C LEU A 40 4.36 -10.58 -6.09
N ALA A 41 4.58 -10.87 -7.37
CA ALA A 41 4.35 -12.20 -7.92
C ALA A 41 5.33 -13.27 -7.39
N TYR A 42 6.46 -12.85 -6.82
CA TYR A 42 7.52 -13.72 -6.29
C TYR A 42 7.63 -13.66 -4.76
N ALA A 43 6.85 -12.79 -4.13
CA ALA A 43 6.79 -12.68 -2.69
C ALA A 43 5.88 -13.77 -2.11
N PRO A 44 6.14 -14.28 -0.90
CA PRO A 44 5.29 -15.27 -0.25
C PRO A 44 4.02 -14.63 0.35
N ILE A 45 3.33 -13.83 -0.44
CA ILE A 45 2.08 -13.13 -0.07
C ILE A 45 1.07 -13.29 -1.20
N PRO A 46 -0.24 -13.37 -0.91
CA PRO A 46 -1.27 -13.48 -1.93
C PRO A 46 -1.24 -12.32 -2.91
N TRP A 47 -1.14 -12.62 -4.22
CA TRP A 47 -1.13 -11.64 -5.29
C TRP A 47 -1.95 -12.12 -6.50
N ILE A 48 -2.41 -11.19 -7.34
CA ILE A 48 -3.33 -11.44 -8.47
C ILE A 48 -2.79 -12.47 -9.48
N ALA A 49 -1.48 -12.41 -9.76
CA ALA A 49 -0.79 -13.33 -10.65
C ALA A 49 0.48 -13.79 -9.95
N MET A 50 0.40 -14.91 -9.26
CA MET A 50 1.55 -15.48 -8.56
C MET A 50 2.46 -16.24 -9.52
N ASN A 51 3.77 -16.08 -9.36
CA ASN A 51 4.73 -16.96 -9.96
C ASN A 51 4.85 -18.25 -9.13
N ARG A 52 5.32 -19.32 -9.76
CA ARG A 52 5.47 -20.63 -9.18
C ARG A 52 6.66 -20.75 -8.23
N GLU A 53 7.64 -19.88 -8.38
CA GLU A 53 8.81 -19.82 -7.51
C GLU A 53 8.76 -18.54 -6.68
N THR A 54 8.63 -18.68 -5.38
CA THR A 54 8.80 -17.59 -4.45
C THR A 54 10.29 -17.33 -4.20
N SER A 55 10.64 -16.06 -3.99
CA SER A 55 11.99 -15.66 -3.64
C SER A 55 11.98 -14.88 -2.34
N PRO A 56 12.57 -15.40 -1.25
CA PRO A 56 12.64 -14.67 0.03
C PRO A 56 13.30 -13.29 -0.13
N ALA A 57 14.29 -13.17 -1.00
CA ALA A 57 14.96 -11.89 -1.25
C ALA A 57 14.06 -10.88 -1.98
N LEU A 58 13.23 -11.33 -2.94
CA LEU A 58 12.24 -10.46 -3.58
C LEU A 58 11.09 -10.14 -2.63
N GLY A 59 10.69 -11.07 -1.76
CA GLY A 59 9.75 -10.80 -0.67
C GLY A 59 10.26 -9.71 0.27
N ALA A 60 11.48 -9.84 0.77
CA ALA A 60 12.12 -8.82 1.60
C ALA A 60 12.25 -7.46 0.88
N PHE A 61 12.58 -7.46 -0.42
CA PHE A 61 12.60 -6.23 -1.23
C PHE A 61 11.22 -5.56 -1.30
N VAL A 62 10.16 -6.34 -1.50
CA VAL A 62 8.78 -5.85 -1.55
C VAL A 62 8.40 -5.20 -0.22
N GLU A 63 8.61 -5.89 0.89
CA GLU A 63 8.25 -5.42 2.22
C GLU A 63 9.05 -4.18 2.64
N ILE A 64 10.38 -4.21 2.53
CA ILE A 64 11.22 -3.06 2.82
C ILE A 64 10.81 -1.86 1.98
N THR A 65 10.56 -2.06 0.67
CA THR A 65 10.12 -0.99 -0.22
C THR A 65 8.74 -0.47 0.18
N HIS A 66 7.81 -1.36 0.54
CA HIS A 66 6.48 -1.00 1.00
C HIS A 66 6.53 -0.18 2.30
N GLY A 67 7.36 -0.58 3.24
CA GLY A 67 7.48 0.04 4.56
C GLY A 67 7.84 1.53 4.53
N PHE A 68 8.68 2.01 3.61
CA PHE A 68 9.08 3.43 3.60
C PHE A 68 8.58 4.25 2.40
N ARG A 69 8.30 3.61 1.26
CA ARG A 69 8.04 4.32 0.00
C ARG A 69 6.82 5.25 0.07
N LEU A 70 5.68 4.72 0.56
CA LEU A 70 4.46 5.50 0.65
C LEU A 70 4.53 6.58 1.74
N PRO A 71 5.01 6.30 2.97
CA PRO A 71 5.33 7.33 3.95
C PRO A 71 6.18 8.47 3.38
N LEU A 72 7.24 8.17 2.63
CA LEU A 72 8.07 9.16 1.95
C LEU A 72 7.26 9.99 0.92
N PHE A 73 6.37 9.36 0.14
CA PHE A 73 5.49 10.09 -0.78
C PHE A 73 4.53 11.03 -0.04
N PHE A 74 3.93 10.59 1.07
CA PHE A 74 3.05 11.44 1.86
C PHE A 74 3.81 12.60 2.50
N LEU A 75 5.03 12.36 2.99
CA LEU A 75 5.93 13.39 3.52
C LEU A 75 6.21 14.48 2.47
N MET A 76 6.65 14.08 1.27
CA MET A 76 6.88 15.02 0.16
C MET A 76 5.59 15.72 -0.27
N SER A 77 4.48 15.00 -0.33
CA SER A 77 3.17 15.57 -0.72
C SER A 77 2.69 16.61 0.28
N GLY A 78 2.91 16.41 1.57
CA GLY A 78 2.64 17.38 2.63
C GLY A 78 3.46 18.66 2.44
N PHE A 79 4.76 18.54 2.21
CA PHE A 79 5.67 19.65 1.94
C PHE A 79 5.20 20.51 0.75
N PHE A 80 4.93 19.88 -0.39
CA PHE A 80 4.45 20.59 -1.58
C PHE A 80 3.01 21.11 -1.41
N SER A 81 2.19 20.48 -0.57
CA SER A 81 0.84 20.96 -0.26
C SER A 81 0.88 22.24 0.54
N ALA A 82 1.72 22.34 1.56
CA ALA A 82 1.90 23.54 2.35
C ALA A 82 2.47 24.70 1.51
N MET A 83 3.45 24.40 0.65
CA MET A 83 3.99 25.38 -0.31
C MET A 83 2.89 25.95 -1.23
N LEU A 84 2.04 25.08 -1.77
CA LEU A 84 0.96 25.47 -2.67
C LEU A 84 -0.12 26.27 -1.94
N LEU A 85 -0.46 25.83 -0.72
CA LEU A 85 -1.44 26.49 0.14
C LEU A 85 -1.02 27.91 0.52
N GLN A 86 0.26 28.10 0.84
CA GLN A 86 0.82 29.42 1.11
C GLN A 86 0.73 30.36 -0.11
N ARG A 87 1.04 29.83 -1.32
CA ARG A 87 1.05 30.61 -2.57
C ARG A 87 -0.34 30.95 -3.10
N ARG A 88 -1.34 30.08 -2.92
CA ARG A 88 -2.65 30.18 -3.59
C ARG A 88 -3.82 30.45 -2.64
N GLY A 89 -3.59 30.41 -1.35
CA GLY A 89 -4.66 30.42 -0.34
C GLY A 89 -5.52 29.15 -0.39
N ILE A 90 -6.46 29.01 0.53
CA ILE A 90 -7.27 27.78 0.72
C ILE A 90 -8.08 27.46 -0.54
N ARG A 91 -8.85 28.42 -1.08
CA ARG A 91 -9.70 28.19 -2.27
C ARG A 91 -8.88 27.81 -3.51
N GLY A 92 -7.76 28.53 -3.75
CA GLY A 92 -6.87 28.25 -4.87
C GLY A 92 -6.15 26.91 -4.74
N PHE A 93 -5.79 26.53 -3.51
CA PHE A 93 -5.21 25.24 -3.19
C PHE A 93 -6.20 24.09 -3.47
N LEU A 94 -7.41 24.13 -2.91
CA LEU A 94 -8.42 23.09 -3.12
C LEU A 94 -8.79 22.93 -4.60
N ARG A 95 -9.03 24.04 -5.31
CA ARG A 95 -9.29 24.01 -6.76
C ARG A 95 -8.15 23.36 -7.54
N HIS A 96 -6.90 23.67 -7.16
CA HIS A 96 -5.72 23.07 -7.79
C HIS A 96 -5.64 21.57 -7.51
N ARG A 97 -5.88 21.13 -6.25
CA ARG A 97 -5.87 19.71 -5.87
C ARG A 97 -6.99 18.93 -6.55
N ALA A 98 -8.22 19.45 -6.56
CA ALA A 98 -9.32 18.85 -7.29
C ALA A 98 -8.99 18.63 -8.78
N LYS A 99 -8.37 19.62 -9.43
CA LYS A 99 -7.99 19.51 -10.84
C LYS A 99 -6.80 18.57 -11.09
N ARG A 100 -5.84 18.48 -10.15
CA ARG A 100 -4.56 17.77 -10.35
C ARG A 100 -4.51 16.38 -9.72
N ILE A 101 -5.41 16.09 -8.79
CA ILE A 101 -5.53 14.79 -8.14
C ILE A 101 -6.92 14.21 -8.38
N GLY A 102 -7.98 14.96 -8.05
CA GLY A 102 -9.35 14.46 -8.13
C GLY A 102 -9.78 14.09 -9.55
N LEU A 103 -9.53 14.97 -10.54
CA LEU A 103 -9.91 14.67 -11.93
C LEU A 103 -9.11 13.51 -12.54
N PRO A 104 -7.77 13.40 -12.38
CA PRO A 104 -7.03 12.20 -12.79
C PRO A 104 -7.49 10.93 -12.08
N LEU A 105 -7.85 11.00 -10.78
CA LEU A 105 -8.42 9.86 -10.07
C LEU A 105 -9.72 9.40 -10.71
N LEU A 106 -10.67 10.30 -10.96
CA LEU A 106 -11.94 9.98 -11.62
C LEU A 106 -11.74 9.38 -13.00
N LEU A 107 -10.82 9.95 -13.81
CA LEU A 107 -10.48 9.38 -15.11
C LEU A 107 -9.85 7.99 -14.99
N GLY A 108 -8.96 7.79 -14.02
CA GLY A 108 -8.36 6.49 -13.74
C GLY A 108 -9.39 5.44 -13.35
N MET A 109 -10.39 5.83 -12.57
CA MET A 109 -11.48 4.92 -12.19
C MET A 109 -12.31 4.42 -13.38
N VAL A 110 -12.55 5.28 -14.39
CA VAL A 110 -13.34 4.87 -15.55
C VAL A 110 -12.50 4.29 -16.70
N THR A 111 -11.18 4.33 -16.62
CA THR A 111 -10.27 3.81 -17.66
C THR A 111 -9.35 2.72 -17.14
N VAL A 112 -8.56 3.02 -16.11
CA VAL A 112 -7.51 2.12 -15.61
C VAL A 112 -8.08 0.97 -14.79
N ILE A 113 -9.09 1.23 -13.94
CA ILE A 113 -9.72 0.18 -13.15
C ILE A 113 -10.45 -0.84 -14.05
N PRO A 114 -11.30 -0.44 -15.05
CA PRO A 114 -11.86 -1.40 -16.01
C PRO A 114 -10.79 -2.14 -16.81
N ALA A 115 -9.71 -1.47 -17.24
CA ALA A 115 -8.60 -2.13 -17.92
C ALA A 115 -7.91 -3.17 -17.02
N MET A 116 -7.76 -2.88 -15.75
CA MET A 116 -7.22 -3.82 -14.76
C MET A 116 -8.10 -5.06 -14.63
N TRP A 117 -9.43 -4.90 -14.49
CA TRP A 117 -10.37 -6.01 -14.46
C TRP A 117 -10.35 -6.83 -15.76
N ALA A 118 -10.26 -6.17 -16.92
CA ALA A 118 -10.14 -6.88 -18.19
C ALA A 118 -8.86 -7.73 -18.27
N VAL A 119 -7.73 -7.22 -17.75
CA VAL A 119 -6.47 -7.99 -17.66
C VAL A 119 -6.61 -9.17 -16.69
N ILE A 120 -7.20 -8.96 -15.52
CA ILE A 120 -7.39 -10.02 -14.52
C ILE A 120 -8.31 -11.12 -15.09
N ILE A 121 -9.47 -10.75 -15.61
CA ILE A 121 -10.43 -11.71 -16.17
C ILE A 121 -9.83 -12.42 -17.38
N GLY A 122 -9.25 -11.67 -18.32
CA GLY A 122 -8.62 -12.24 -19.52
C GLY A 122 -7.44 -13.17 -19.18
N GLY A 123 -6.58 -12.78 -18.23
CA GLY A 123 -5.47 -13.58 -17.75
C GLY A 123 -5.95 -14.90 -17.11
N ASN A 124 -6.96 -14.84 -16.25
CA ASN A 124 -7.52 -16.04 -15.63
C ASN A 124 -8.22 -16.96 -16.65
N ILE A 125 -8.89 -16.42 -17.66
CA ILE A 125 -9.46 -17.23 -18.75
C ILE A 125 -8.34 -17.93 -19.51
N VAL A 126 -7.27 -17.24 -19.87
CA VAL A 126 -6.14 -17.83 -20.61
C VAL A 126 -5.47 -18.94 -19.76
N VAL A 127 -5.22 -18.68 -18.48
CA VAL A 127 -4.64 -19.69 -17.56
C VAL A 127 -5.58 -20.88 -17.38
N GLY A 128 -6.89 -20.68 -17.31
CA GLY A 128 -7.87 -21.75 -17.21
C GLY A 128 -7.97 -22.62 -18.46
N VAL A 129 -7.82 -22.03 -19.66
CA VAL A 129 -7.86 -22.76 -20.95
C VAL A 129 -6.52 -23.43 -21.27
N THR A 130 -5.44 -22.73 -21.01
CA THR A 130 -4.08 -23.20 -21.29
C THR A 130 -3.25 -23.01 -20.02
N PRO A 131 -3.33 -23.93 -19.06
CA PRO A 131 -2.55 -23.79 -17.83
C PRO A 131 -1.06 -23.77 -18.18
N PRO A 132 -0.31 -22.86 -17.56
CA PRO A 132 1.13 -22.81 -17.75
C PRO A 132 1.76 -24.16 -17.33
N PRO A 133 2.92 -24.57 -17.89
CA PRO A 133 3.55 -25.87 -17.61
C PRO A 133 3.63 -26.09 -16.09
N GLN A 134 3.08 -27.19 -15.58
CA GLN A 134 3.15 -27.50 -14.15
C GLN A 134 4.61 -27.85 -13.82
N ARG A 135 5.29 -26.96 -13.11
CA ARG A 135 6.44 -27.36 -12.31
C ARG A 135 5.89 -27.96 -11.02
N GLU A 136 6.45 -29.05 -10.57
CA GLU A 136 6.17 -29.55 -9.23
C GLU A 136 6.47 -28.39 -8.25
N TRP A 137 5.41 -27.89 -7.63
CA TRP A 137 5.53 -26.89 -6.58
C TRP A 137 6.12 -27.63 -5.38
N SER A 138 7.45 -27.67 -5.31
CA SER A 138 8.09 -27.96 -4.06
C SER A 138 7.89 -26.71 -3.20
N VAL A 139 6.95 -26.79 -2.24
CA VAL A 139 7.12 -26.01 -1.01
C VAL A 139 8.60 -26.16 -0.67
N PRO A 140 9.39 -25.06 -0.52
CA PRO A 140 10.67 -25.24 0.12
C PRO A 140 10.34 -26.01 1.38
N ALA A 141 10.77 -27.26 1.45
CA ALA A 141 10.70 -28.01 2.65
C ALA A 141 11.55 -27.18 3.62
N ASP A 142 10.90 -26.38 4.46
CA ASP A 142 11.49 -26.14 5.77
C ASP A 142 11.80 -27.55 6.24
N ASP A 143 13.07 -27.88 6.40
CA ASP A 143 13.55 -29.22 6.70
C ASP A 143 12.95 -29.80 8.00
N ALA A 144 12.03 -29.07 8.63
CA ALA A 144 11.21 -29.47 9.77
C ALA A 144 9.70 -29.25 9.47
N PRO A 145 8.86 -30.28 9.66
CA PRO A 145 7.42 -30.15 9.53
C PRO A 145 6.89 -29.11 10.52
N ASN A 146 6.16 -28.11 10.02
CA ASN A 146 5.49 -27.10 10.83
C ASN A 146 4.01 -27.45 11.00
N ILE A 147 3.34 -26.81 11.98
CA ILE A 147 1.96 -27.11 12.33
C ILE A 147 0.98 -26.84 11.17
N TRP A 148 1.23 -25.84 10.33
CA TRP A 148 0.37 -25.48 9.22
C TRP A 148 0.44 -26.52 8.09
N SER A 149 1.65 -26.94 7.71
CA SER A 149 1.83 -27.97 6.67
C SER A 149 1.32 -29.34 7.14
N ALA A 150 1.54 -29.69 8.41
CA ALA A 150 1.02 -30.93 8.99
C ALA A 150 -0.51 -30.93 9.06
N ALA A 151 -1.13 -29.80 9.43
CA ALA A 151 -2.58 -29.65 9.44
C ALA A 151 -3.17 -29.72 8.01
N ALA A 152 -2.54 -29.07 7.04
CA ALA A 152 -2.96 -29.08 5.63
C ALA A 152 -2.92 -30.49 5.02
N SER A 153 -1.89 -31.28 5.34
CA SER A 153 -1.75 -32.67 4.85
C SER A 153 -2.56 -33.70 5.64
N GLY A 154 -3.15 -33.31 6.79
CA GLY A 154 -3.83 -34.24 7.69
C GLY A 154 -2.89 -35.18 8.45
N ASP A 155 -1.59 -34.84 8.55
CA ASP A 155 -0.61 -35.61 9.33
C ASP A 155 -0.84 -35.39 10.83
N LEU A 156 -1.88 -36.05 11.36
CA LEU A 156 -2.27 -35.96 12.76
C LEU A 156 -1.14 -36.28 13.73
N PRO A 157 -0.30 -37.34 13.53
CA PRO A 157 0.83 -37.61 14.42
C PRO A 157 1.82 -36.45 14.52
N THR A 158 2.10 -35.77 13.42
CA THR A 158 2.98 -34.61 13.40
C THR A 158 2.30 -33.39 14.05
N VAL A 159 1.00 -33.13 13.80
CA VAL A 159 0.25 -32.09 14.49
C VAL A 159 0.29 -32.30 15.99
N GLN A 160 0.02 -33.53 16.47
CA GLN A 160 0.06 -33.87 17.90
C GLN A 160 1.44 -33.62 18.53
N ARG A 161 2.50 -34.09 17.88
CA ARG A 161 3.86 -33.88 18.34
C ARG A 161 4.23 -32.39 18.43
N LEU A 162 3.87 -31.61 17.42
CA LEU A 162 4.17 -30.17 17.36
C LEU A 162 3.40 -29.41 18.44
N VAL A 163 2.12 -29.70 18.65
CA VAL A 163 1.32 -29.08 19.72
C VAL A 163 1.88 -29.44 21.09
N GLN A 164 2.26 -30.69 21.31
CA GLN A 164 2.91 -31.13 22.57
C GLN A 164 4.26 -30.44 22.80
N SER A 165 4.98 -30.07 21.75
CA SER A 165 6.22 -29.29 21.84
C SER A 165 6.00 -27.78 21.98
N GLY A 166 4.74 -27.33 22.09
CA GLY A 166 4.38 -25.93 22.30
C GLY A 166 4.13 -25.11 21.03
N ALA A 167 3.90 -25.76 19.88
CA ALA A 167 3.53 -25.02 18.67
C ALA A 167 2.21 -24.25 18.87
N PRO A 168 2.13 -23.00 18.40
CA PRO A 168 0.97 -22.15 18.62
C PRO A 168 -0.21 -22.59 17.73
N VAL A 169 -1.31 -23.04 18.34
CA VAL A 169 -2.52 -23.51 17.63
C VAL A 169 -3.39 -22.39 17.06
N ASN A 170 -3.22 -21.15 17.54
CA ASN A 170 -4.01 -19.99 17.15
C ASN A 170 -3.21 -18.91 16.39
N GLU A 171 -1.99 -19.21 15.97
CA GLU A 171 -1.19 -18.29 15.17
C GLU A 171 -1.33 -18.60 13.67
N PRO A 172 -1.53 -17.58 12.83
CA PRO A 172 -1.62 -17.78 11.40
C PRO A 172 -0.25 -18.12 10.78
N ASP A 173 -0.28 -18.88 9.69
CA ASP A 173 0.87 -19.11 8.81
C ASP A 173 1.43 -17.75 8.36
N PRO A 174 2.70 -17.45 8.59
CA PRO A 174 3.29 -16.16 8.23
C PRO A 174 3.30 -15.88 6.72
N ARG A 175 3.12 -16.90 5.87
CA ARG A 175 3.12 -16.75 4.40
C ARG A 175 1.78 -16.32 3.84
N VAL A 176 0.69 -16.95 4.30
CA VAL A 176 -0.66 -16.73 3.75
C VAL A 176 -1.69 -16.34 4.80
N TYR A 177 -1.25 -16.12 6.04
CA TYR A 177 -2.08 -15.69 7.18
C TYR A 177 -3.28 -16.61 7.46
N THR A 178 -3.11 -17.90 7.18
CA THR A 178 -4.13 -18.95 7.40
C THR A 178 -3.83 -19.72 8.67
N LEU A 179 -4.82 -19.93 9.52
CA LEU A 179 -4.70 -20.64 10.80
C LEU A 179 -4.48 -22.15 10.61
N PRO A 180 -3.82 -22.86 11.56
CA PRO A 180 -3.73 -24.33 11.51
C PRO A 180 -5.10 -25.00 11.38
N LEU A 181 -6.10 -24.50 12.12
CA LEU A 181 -7.47 -25.01 12.06
C LEU A 181 -8.12 -24.79 10.67
N ALA A 182 -7.85 -23.66 10.01
CA ALA A 182 -8.33 -23.41 8.66
C ALA A 182 -7.59 -24.27 7.62
N TRP A 183 -6.27 -24.49 7.78
CA TRP A 183 -5.51 -25.41 6.93
C TRP A 183 -6.04 -26.84 6.99
N ALA A 184 -6.34 -27.35 8.19
CA ALA A 184 -6.95 -28.66 8.36
C ALA A 184 -8.35 -28.71 7.69
N SER A 185 -9.11 -27.61 7.74
CA SER A 185 -10.44 -27.52 7.12
C SER A 185 -10.38 -27.47 5.58
N ILE A 186 -9.30 -26.96 4.96
CA ILE A 186 -9.16 -26.99 3.49
C ILE A 186 -9.15 -28.42 2.95
N GLY A 187 -8.43 -29.31 3.64
CA GLY A 187 -8.33 -30.74 3.27
C GLY A 187 -9.47 -31.60 3.79
N ASP A 188 -10.44 -31.03 4.49
CA ASP A 188 -11.48 -31.74 5.26
C ASP A 188 -10.91 -32.80 6.22
N ASN A 189 -9.79 -32.47 6.87
CA ASN A 189 -9.05 -33.34 7.76
C ASN A 189 -9.70 -33.35 9.14
N ALA A 190 -10.85 -34.02 9.28
CA ALA A 190 -11.70 -33.99 10.47
C ALA A 190 -10.95 -34.34 11.77
N GLU A 191 -10.07 -35.35 11.74
CA GLU A 191 -9.28 -35.75 12.92
C GLU A 191 -8.32 -34.64 13.38
N ALA A 192 -7.67 -33.95 12.44
CA ALA A 192 -6.78 -32.83 12.75
C ALA A 192 -7.60 -31.62 13.25
N VAL A 193 -8.77 -31.36 12.67
CA VAL A 193 -9.70 -30.31 13.14
C VAL A 193 -10.14 -30.58 14.57
N ALA A 194 -10.61 -31.80 14.87
CA ALA A 194 -11.03 -32.20 16.21
C ALA A 194 -9.89 -32.03 17.24
N PHE A 195 -8.70 -32.55 16.93
CA PHE A 195 -7.54 -32.45 17.81
C PHE A 195 -7.10 -30.99 18.06
N LEU A 196 -7.10 -30.14 17.01
CA LEU A 196 -6.77 -28.71 17.17
C LEU A 196 -7.78 -27.98 18.04
N LEU A 197 -9.08 -28.27 17.88
CA LEU A 197 -10.13 -27.72 18.74
C LEU A 197 -9.97 -28.17 20.21
N GLU A 198 -9.72 -29.46 20.47
CA GLU A 198 -9.41 -29.98 21.79
C GLU A 198 -8.14 -29.36 22.40
N SER A 199 -7.18 -28.98 21.56
CA SER A 199 -5.95 -28.31 21.96
C SER A 199 -6.09 -26.81 22.18
N GLY A 200 -7.32 -26.26 22.10
CA GLY A 200 -7.63 -24.85 22.38
C GLY A 200 -7.53 -23.94 21.15
N ALA A 201 -7.65 -24.49 19.94
CA ALA A 201 -7.84 -23.66 18.76
C ALA A 201 -9.21 -22.96 18.81
N ASP A 202 -9.20 -21.64 18.58
CA ASP A 202 -10.42 -20.82 18.57
C ASP A 202 -11.13 -20.94 17.22
N PRO A 203 -12.36 -21.54 17.16
CA PRO A 203 -13.10 -21.71 15.93
C PRO A 203 -13.57 -20.39 15.30
N ASN A 204 -13.54 -19.29 16.06
CA ASN A 204 -13.93 -17.95 15.63
C ASN A 204 -12.72 -17.02 15.40
N ARG A 205 -11.49 -17.54 15.51
CA ARG A 205 -10.27 -16.74 15.24
C ARG A 205 -10.29 -16.22 13.81
N ARG A 206 -10.07 -14.92 13.65
CA ARG A 206 -10.07 -14.26 12.34
C ARG A 206 -8.67 -14.29 11.71
N MET A 207 -8.64 -14.58 10.41
CA MET A 207 -7.45 -14.55 9.56
C MET A 207 -7.20 -13.16 8.96
N GLY A 208 -6.20 -13.02 8.12
CA GLY A 208 -5.81 -11.71 7.54
C GLY A 208 -6.88 -11.00 6.73
N ASP A 209 -7.84 -11.72 6.18
CA ASP A 209 -9.01 -11.24 5.43
C ASP A 209 -10.31 -11.23 6.25
N ASP A 210 -10.21 -11.41 7.58
CA ASP A 210 -11.29 -11.59 8.53
C ASP A 210 -12.15 -12.86 8.29
N ASN A 211 -11.72 -13.79 7.42
CA ASN A 211 -12.33 -15.12 7.36
C ASN A 211 -12.09 -15.88 8.67
N THR A 212 -13.06 -16.69 9.06
CA THR A 212 -12.92 -17.69 10.14
C THR A 212 -12.66 -19.07 9.53
N PRO A 213 -12.21 -20.07 10.31
CA PRO A 213 -12.10 -21.45 9.82
C PRO A 213 -13.38 -21.97 9.17
N LEU A 214 -14.58 -21.56 9.68
CA LEU A 214 -15.85 -21.94 9.09
C LEU A 214 -16.08 -21.32 7.69
N HIS A 215 -15.60 -20.09 7.40
CA HIS A 215 -15.59 -19.55 6.04
C HIS A 215 -14.80 -20.45 5.09
N THR A 216 -13.62 -20.91 5.54
CA THR A 216 -12.76 -21.78 4.76
C THR A 216 -13.42 -23.14 4.48
N ALA A 217 -13.98 -23.77 5.51
CA ALA A 217 -14.71 -25.03 5.37
C ALA A 217 -15.90 -24.90 4.40
N CYS A 218 -16.69 -23.83 4.51
CA CYS A 218 -17.80 -23.55 3.59
C CYS A 218 -17.31 -23.29 2.16
N PHE A 219 -16.22 -22.54 2.00
CA PHE A 219 -15.67 -22.23 0.67
C PHE A 219 -15.18 -23.48 -0.07
N PHE A 220 -14.48 -24.37 0.62
CA PHE A 220 -13.94 -25.62 0.05
C PHE A 220 -14.88 -26.82 0.14
N GLY A 221 -16.06 -26.68 0.73
CA GLY A 221 -17.03 -27.77 0.87
C GLY A 221 -16.58 -28.86 1.85
N ALA A 222 -15.83 -28.50 2.87
CA ALA A 222 -15.31 -29.40 3.90
C ALA A 222 -16.41 -29.69 4.93
N ALA A 223 -17.24 -30.71 4.67
CA ALA A 223 -18.48 -30.94 5.42
C ALA A 223 -18.21 -31.46 6.84
N ASP A 224 -17.29 -32.40 7.01
CA ASP A 224 -16.92 -32.94 8.32
C ASP A 224 -16.26 -31.89 9.20
N SER A 225 -15.37 -31.08 8.61
CA SER A 225 -14.74 -29.95 9.30
C SER A 225 -15.76 -28.90 9.70
N ALA A 226 -16.71 -28.57 8.83
CA ALA A 226 -17.78 -27.60 9.14
C ALA A 226 -18.65 -28.07 10.29
N ALA A 227 -18.99 -29.37 10.36
CA ALA A 227 -19.76 -29.95 11.45
C ALA A 227 -19.02 -29.78 12.79
N LEU A 228 -17.74 -30.17 12.84
CA LEU A 228 -16.91 -30.02 14.05
C LEU A 228 -16.75 -28.56 14.49
N LEU A 229 -16.57 -27.64 13.55
CA LEU A 229 -16.46 -26.21 13.83
C LEU A 229 -17.77 -25.65 14.41
N LEU A 230 -18.93 -26.08 13.86
CA LEU A 230 -20.24 -25.66 14.35
C LEU A 230 -20.53 -26.21 15.75
N ASP A 231 -20.17 -27.47 16.01
CA ASP A 231 -20.27 -28.10 17.34
C ASP A 231 -19.36 -27.39 18.37
N ALA A 232 -18.20 -26.92 17.93
CA ALA A 232 -17.29 -26.11 18.75
C ALA A 232 -17.73 -24.65 18.91
N GLY A 233 -18.89 -24.25 18.37
CA GLY A 233 -19.45 -22.91 18.52
C GLY A 233 -18.96 -21.88 17.50
N ALA A 234 -18.56 -22.31 16.30
CA ALA A 234 -18.27 -21.37 15.21
C ALA A 234 -19.49 -20.52 14.85
N ASP A 235 -19.25 -19.24 14.62
CA ASP A 235 -20.27 -18.23 14.34
C ASP A 235 -20.64 -18.21 12.84
N LEU A 236 -21.83 -18.71 12.50
CA LEU A 236 -22.41 -18.64 11.16
C LEU A 236 -22.67 -17.21 10.66
N GLY A 237 -22.83 -16.26 11.58
CA GLY A 237 -23.05 -14.85 11.28
C GLY A 237 -21.77 -14.03 11.14
N ALA A 238 -20.59 -14.64 11.38
CA ALA A 238 -19.31 -13.95 11.26
C ALA A 238 -19.15 -13.39 9.84
N ARG A 239 -18.74 -12.13 9.71
CA ARG A 239 -18.53 -11.50 8.40
C ARG A 239 -17.05 -11.22 8.18
N ASN A 240 -16.56 -11.58 6.99
CA ASN A 240 -15.20 -11.29 6.55
C ASN A 240 -15.05 -9.82 6.07
N LYS A 241 -13.87 -9.43 5.60
CA LYS A 241 -13.61 -8.07 5.06
C LYS A 241 -14.50 -7.72 3.87
N GLY A 242 -14.95 -8.71 3.08
CA GLY A 242 -15.91 -8.55 1.99
C GLY A 242 -17.35 -8.38 2.46
N GLY A 243 -17.62 -8.58 3.75
CA GLY A 243 -18.97 -8.59 4.33
C GLY A 243 -19.70 -9.94 4.18
N GLU A 244 -19.03 -10.96 3.64
CA GLU A 244 -19.58 -12.29 3.40
C GLU A 244 -19.61 -13.11 4.69
N THR A 245 -20.67 -13.88 4.86
CA THR A 245 -20.78 -14.91 5.91
C THR A 245 -20.18 -16.25 5.42
N PRO A 246 -19.91 -17.23 6.32
CA PRO A 246 -19.52 -18.57 5.90
C PRO A 246 -20.45 -19.17 4.84
N ILE A 247 -21.75 -18.96 4.97
CA ILE A 247 -22.75 -19.43 3.99
C ILE A 247 -22.59 -18.73 2.63
N ASP A 248 -22.30 -17.42 2.64
CA ASP A 248 -22.07 -16.66 1.39
C ASP A 248 -20.84 -17.17 0.64
N SER A 249 -19.83 -17.67 1.36
CA SER A 249 -18.61 -18.25 0.77
C SER A 249 -18.89 -19.48 -0.11
N MET A 250 -20.00 -20.19 0.13
CA MET A 250 -20.42 -21.34 -0.70
C MET A 250 -20.90 -20.94 -2.11
N ARG A 251 -21.20 -19.65 -2.34
CA ARG A 251 -21.71 -19.16 -3.65
C ARG A 251 -20.61 -18.95 -4.69
N HIS A 252 -19.35 -19.03 -4.29
CA HIS A 252 -18.23 -18.86 -5.21
C HIS A 252 -18.14 -20.01 -6.19
N GLY A 253 -18.09 -19.69 -7.50
CA GLY A 253 -18.02 -20.68 -8.57
C GLY A 253 -16.63 -21.30 -8.73
N ARG A 254 -16.51 -22.28 -9.65
CA ARG A 254 -15.28 -23.03 -9.96
C ARG A 254 -14.05 -22.14 -10.08
N GLY A 255 -14.12 -21.06 -10.87
CA GLY A 255 -12.97 -20.18 -11.10
C GLY A 255 -12.41 -19.53 -9.83
N ALA A 256 -13.27 -19.20 -8.85
CA ALA A 256 -12.81 -18.68 -7.56
C ALA A 256 -12.16 -19.78 -6.71
N VAL A 257 -12.74 -21.00 -6.72
CA VAL A 257 -12.18 -22.15 -5.99
C VAL A 257 -10.81 -22.50 -6.56
N ASP A 258 -10.69 -22.65 -7.88
CA ASP A 258 -9.43 -22.96 -8.56
C ASP A 258 -8.38 -21.86 -8.29
N PHE A 259 -8.79 -20.59 -8.32
CA PHE A 259 -7.90 -19.47 -8.02
C PHE A 259 -7.36 -19.53 -6.59
N ILE A 260 -8.23 -19.68 -5.59
CA ILE A 260 -7.81 -19.73 -4.18
C ILE A 260 -7.04 -21.02 -3.88
N ALA A 261 -7.44 -22.15 -4.44
CA ALA A 261 -6.70 -23.41 -4.30
C ALA A 261 -5.27 -23.27 -4.84
N ASN A 262 -5.10 -22.72 -6.04
CA ASN A 262 -3.80 -22.43 -6.61
C ASN A 262 -2.98 -21.44 -5.76
N LEU A 263 -3.63 -20.41 -5.22
CA LEU A 263 -3.00 -19.44 -4.33
C LEU A 263 -2.45 -20.08 -3.06
N LEU A 264 -3.20 -21.03 -2.50
CA LEU A 264 -2.82 -21.76 -1.28
C LEU A 264 -1.90 -22.97 -1.58
N GLY A 265 -1.64 -23.29 -2.85
CA GLY A 265 -0.85 -24.44 -3.26
C GLY A 265 -1.53 -25.78 -2.99
N VAL A 266 -2.87 -25.80 -2.98
CA VAL A 266 -3.66 -27.01 -2.79
C VAL A 266 -4.42 -27.37 -4.07
N THR A 267 -4.79 -28.65 -4.22
CA THR A 267 -5.66 -29.09 -5.31
C THR A 267 -7.10 -29.18 -4.81
N ALA A 268 -8.03 -28.59 -5.55
CA ALA A 268 -9.45 -28.68 -5.24
C ALA A 268 -10.21 -29.37 -6.39
N ASP A 269 -10.92 -30.44 -6.06
CA ASP A 269 -11.87 -31.08 -6.97
C ASP A 269 -13.22 -30.38 -6.82
N TYR A 270 -13.58 -29.54 -7.80
CA TYR A 270 -14.78 -28.73 -7.72
C TYR A 270 -16.08 -29.55 -7.59
N GLU A 271 -16.15 -30.75 -8.10
CA GLU A 271 -17.33 -31.60 -7.94
C GLU A 271 -17.47 -32.08 -6.50
N LYS A 272 -16.36 -32.41 -5.84
CA LYS A 272 -16.34 -32.69 -4.39
C LYS A 272 -16.69 -31.47 -3.56
N VAL A 273 -16.13 -30.30 -3.92
CA VAL A 273 -16.47 -29.03 -3.26
C VAL A 273 -17.98 -28.76 -3.30
N GLU A 274 -18.60 -28.91 -4.47
CA GLU A 274 -20.06 -28.73 -4.62
C GLU A 274 -20.89 -29.78 -3.87
N ALA A 275 -20.41 -31.02 -3.80
CA ALA A 275 -21.07 -32.06 -3.02
C ALA A 275 -21.03 -31.74 -1.52
N GLY A 276 -19.87 -31.38 -1.00
CA GLY A 276 -19.71 -31.00 0.41
C GLY A 276 -20.47 -29.75 0.78
N ARG A 277 -20.53 -28.72 -0.09
CA ARG A 277 -21.35 -27.52 0.13
C ARG A 277 -22.84 -27.86 0.28
N ARG A 278 -23.34 -28.82 -0.52
CA ARG A 278 -24.73 -29.30 -0.37
C ARG A 278 -24.95 -30.01 0.96
N GLU A 279 -23.95 -30.72 1.46
CA GLU A 279 -24.01 -31.37 2.76
C GLU A 279 -23.96 -30.36 3.91
N ILE A 280 -23.07 -29.38 3.84
CA ILE A 280 -23.03 -28.24 4.79
C ILE A 280 -24.37 -27.50 4.82
N ALA A 281 -24.98 -27.25 3.66
CA ALA A 281 -26.29 -26.59 3.60
C ALA A 281 -27.37 -27.41 4.35
N ARG A 282 -27.43 -28.75 4.16
CA ARG A 282 -28.34 -29.64 4.89
C ARG A 282 -28.06 -29.65 6.40
N LEU A 283 -26.76 -29.66 6.77
CA LEU A 283 -26.35 -29.60 8.17
C LEU A 283 -26.89 -28.31 8.82
N ILE A 284 -26.68 -27.17 8.16
CA ILE A 284 -27.14 -25.86 8.67
C ILE A 284 -28.66 -25.81 8.77
N GLU A 285 -29.40 -26.37 7.78
CA GLU A 285 -30.87 -26.48 7.82
C GLU A 285 -31.38 -27.36 8.98
N SER A 286 -30.58 -28.35 9.41
CA SER A 286 -30.94 -29.24 10.53
C SER A 286 -30.66 -28.64 11.90
N LEU A 287 -29.87 -27.56 11.99
CA LEU A 287 -29.60 -26.90 13.26
C LEU A 287 -30.89 -26.27 13.83
N PRO A 288 -31.14 -26.38 15.15
CA PRO A 288 -32.27 -25.71 15.76
C PRO A 288 -32.16 -24.20 15.48
N ALA A 289 -33.29 -23.60 15.07
CA ALA A 289 -33.35 -22.18 14.76
C ALA A 289 -32.77 -21.36 15.93
N ARG A 290 -31.51 -20.97 15.82
CA ARG A 290 -30.92 -19.97 16.73
C ARG A 290 -31.70 -18.69 16.46
N SER A 291 -32.23 -18.07 17.52
CA SER A 291 -32.89 -16.78 17.44
C SER A 291 -31.92 -15.81 16.71
N GLU A 292 -32.27 -15.50 15.46
CA GLU A 292 -31.60 -14.49 14.66
C GLU A 292 -31.82 -13.13 15.35
N THR A 293 -31.02 -12.80 16.33
CA THR A 293 -30.82 -11.42 16.79
C THR A 293 -29.80 -10.70 15.89
N GLY A 294 -29.75 -11.07 14.64
CA GLY A 294 -28.96 -10.47 13.57
C GLY A 294 -29.87 -9.79 12.57
N ASP A 295 -29.68 -8.52 12.41
CA ASP A 295 -30.23 -7.62 11.40
C ASP A 295 -30.38 -8.33 10.03
N GLN A 296 -31.60 -8.46 9.52
CA GLN A 296 -31.94 -9.13 8.25
C GLN A 296 -31.00 -8.62 7.12
N PRO A 297 -30.43 -9.51 6.31
CA PRO A 297 -29.54 -9.11 5.21
C PRO A 297 -30.33 -8.25 4.22
N SER A 298 -29.99 -6.96 4.17
CA SER A 298 -30.48 -6.05 3.15
C SER A 298 -29.51 -6.07 1.97
N PRO A 299 -29.90 -6.59 0.78
CA PRO A 299 -29.03 -6.59 -0.40
C PRO A 299 -28.46 -5.20 -0.73
N VAL A 300 -29.21 -4.16 -0.45
CA VAL A 300 -28.80 -2.76 -0.63
C VAL A 300 -27.73 -2.38 0.40
N ARG A 301 -27.89 -2.78 1.65
CA ARG A 301 -26.93 -2.52 2.72
C ARG A 301 -25.62 -3.28 2.49
N ASP A 302 -25.68 -4.53 2.04
CA ASP A 302 -24.51 -5.35 1.74
C ASP A 302 -23.78 -4.82 0.49
N ALA A 303 -24.51 -4.39 -0.53
CA ALA A 303 -23.93 -3.69 -1.69
C ALA A 303 -23.26 -2.36 -1.29
N ILE A 304 -23.89 -1.58 -0.40
CA ILE A 304 -23.30 -0.35 0.13
C ILE A 304 -22.06 -0.66 0.99
N ALA A 305 -22.12 -1.69 1.83
CA ALA A 305 -20.99 -2.11 2.64
C ALA A 305 -19.81 -2.58 1.76
N GLY A 306 -20.10 -3.34 0.71
CA GLY A 306 -19.13 -3.75 -0.31
C GLY A 306 -18.53 -2.55 -1.05
N LEU A 307 -19.34 -1.56 -1.42
CA LEU A 307 -18.86 -0.33 -2.06
C LEU A 307 -17.98 0.52 -1.11
N VAL A 308 -18.37 0.59 0.16
CA VAL A 308 -17.67 1.41 1.17
C VAL A 308 -16.35 0.77 1.61
N ARG A 309 -16.33 -0.54 1.79
CA ARG A 309 -15.17 -1.30 2.31
C ARG A 309 -14.37 -2.02 1.24
N GLY A 310 -14.96 -2.26 0.05
CA GLY A 310 -14.35 -2.98 -1.06
C GLY A 310 -13.15 -2.24 -1.67
N GLU A 311 -12.42 -2.92 -2.54
CA GLU A 311 -11.22 -2.38 -3.22
C GLU A 311 -11.56 -1.48 -4.43
N LEU A 312 -12.47 -0.51 -4.23
CA LEU A 312 -12.97 0.37 -5.28
C LEU A 312 -11.86 1.09 -6.04
N PHE A 313 -10.85 1.57 -5.32
CA PHE A 313 -9.75 2.37 -5.88
C PHE A 313 -8.54 1.54 -6.29
N MET A 314 -8.49 0.25 -5.94
CA MET A 314 -7.32 -0.60 -6.19
C MET A 314 -6.00 0.18 -5.90
N HIS A 315 -5.03 0.19 -6.82
CA HIS A 315 -3.78 0.93 -6.65
C HIS A 315 -3.91 2.47 -6.68
N LEU A 316 -5.06 3.02 -7.11
CA LEU A 316 -5.30 4.47 -7.12
C LEU A 316 -5.67 5.03 -5.74
N TRP A 317 -5.83 4.19 -4.71
CA TRP A 317 -6.20 4.57 -3.35
C TRP A 317 -5.31 5.67 -2.76
N PHE A 318 -4.02 5.70 -3.12
CA PHE A 318 -3.09 6.75 -2.67
C PHE A 318 -3.55 8.16 -3.10
N LEU A 319 -4.08 8.34 -4.32
CA LEU A 319 -4.64 9.62 -4.77
C LEU A 319 -5.87 10.01 -3.96
N TRP A 320 -6.69 9.02 -3.60
CA TRP A 320 -7.87 9.24 -2.78
C TRP A 320 -7.49 9.72 -1.37
N HIS A 321 -6.52 9.08 -0.73
CA HIS A 321 -5.98 9.53 0.55
C HIS A 321 -5.38 10.94 0.48
N LEU A 322 -4.70 11.28 -0.62
CA LEU A 322 -4.20 12.64 -0.84
C LEU A 322 -5.33 13.67 -0.94
N CYS A 323 -6.50 13.32 -1.49
CA CYS A 323 -7.66 14.22 -1.48
C CYS A 323 -8.13 14.48 -0.05
N TRP A 324 -8.29 13.45 0.77
CA TRP A 324 -8.67 13.56 2.17
C TRP A 324 -7.67 14.41 2.98
N LEU A 325 -6.39 14.12 2.87
CA LEU A 325 -5.34 14.85 3.57
C LEU A 325 -5.20 16.29 3.10
N ALA A 326 -5.45 16.58 1.82
CA ALA A 326 -5.48 17.96 1.32
C ALA A 326 -6.67 18.73 1.91
N CYS A 327 -7.85 18.13 2.00
CA CYS A 327 -9.00 18.74 2.66
C CYS A 327 -8.74 18.95 4.16
N ALA A 328 -8.16 17.95 4.84
CA ALA A 328 -7.79 18.05 6.25
C ALA A 328 -6.77 19.18 6.50
N LEU A 329 -5.76 19.34 5.64
CA LEU A 329 -4.78 20.43 5.73
C LEU A 329 -5.44 21.80 5.54
N ALA A 330 -6.36 21.92 4.59
CA ALA A 330 -7.09 23.16 4.36
C ALA A 330 -7.96 23.53 5.57
N LEU A 331 -8.67 22.56 6.13
CA LEU A 331 -9.50 22.73 7.33
C LEU A 331 -8.64 23.10 8.55
N ALA A 332 -7.56 22.34 8.81
CA ALA A 332 -6.63 22.62 9.90
C ALA A 332 -6.05 24.05 9.78
N THR A 333 -5.66 24.44 8.56
CA THR A 333 -5.14 25.80 8.33
C THR A 333 -6.20 26.88 8.60
N ALA A 334 -7.46 26.66 8.21
CA ALA A 334 -8.55 27.58 8.52
C ALA A 334 -8.75 27.70 10.03
N LEU A 335 -8.83 26.56 10.72
CA LEU A 335 -9.00 26.49 12.18
C LEU A 335 -7.84 27.15 12.93
N LEU A 336 -6.60 26.84 12.59
CA LEU A 336 -5.42 27.44 13.22
C LEU A 336 -5.34 28.96 13.02
N ARG A 337 -5.83 29.49 11.88
CA ARG A 337 -5.94 30.93 11.64
C ARG A 337 -6.98 31.55 12.55
N THR A 338 -8.16 30.95 12.72
CA THR A 338 -9.20 31.44 13.61
C THR A 338 -8.76 31.44 15.08
N LEU A 339 -8.02 30.39 15.48
CA LEU A 339 -7.44 30.25 16.82
C LEU A 339 -6.19 31.12 17.03
N ARG A 340 -5.75 31.88 16.03
CA ARG A 340 -4.54 32.71 16.08
C ARG A 340 -3.29 31.95 16.53
N PHE A 341 -3.19 30.68 16.13
CA PHE A 341 -2.05 29.81 16.51
C PHE A 341 -0.74 30.38 15.97
N ARG A 342 0.24 30.57 16.84
CA ARG A 342 1.55 31.16 16.51
C ARG A 342 2.49 30.27 15.72
N GLY A 343 2.09 29.02 15.45
CA GLY A 343 2.91 28.02 14.75
C GLY A 343 3.82 27.22 15.68
N VAL A 344 4.48 26.21 15.11
CA VAL A 344 5.45 25.37 15.82
C VAL A 344 6.83 26.03 15.73
N PRO A 345 7.59 26.12 16.82
CA PRO A 345 8.94 26.68 16.79
C PRO A 345 9.81 25.96 15.74
N PRO A 346 10.54 26.68 14.88
CA PRO A 346 11.37 26.09 13.83
C PRO A 346 12.42 25.10 14.36
N LEU A 347 12.91 25.30 15.56
CA LEU A 347 13.87 24.40 16.23
C LEU A 347 13.30 23.00 16.40
N LEU A 348 12.04 22.87 16.80
CA LEU A 348 11.37 21.58 16.98
C LEU A 348 11.11 20.83 15.66
N ILE A 349 11.10 21.55 14.52
CA ILE A 349 10.87 20.94 13.19
C ILE A 349 12.18 20.62 12.50
N SER A 350 13.24 21.38 12.75
CA SER A 350 14.48 21.36 11.96
C SER A 350 15.64 20.60 12.64
N THR A 351 15.40 20.01 13.79
CA THR A 351 16.40 19.24 14.55
C THR A 351 15.95 17.81 14.77
N PRO A 352 16.86 16.85 15.06
CA PRO A 352 16.52 15.48 15.38
C PRO A 352 15.55 15.33 16.56
N VAL A 353 15.37 16.40 17.37
CA VAL A 353 14.40 16.44 18.48
C VAL A 353 12.98 16.09 18.02
N CYS A 354 12.60 16.43 16.77
CA CYS A 354 11.29 16.04 16.23
C CYS A 354 11.10 14.51 16.23
N LEU A 355 12.14 13.72 16.09
CA LEU A 355 12.06 12.25 16.08
C LEU A 355 11.59 11.69 17.43
N PHE A 356 11.87 12.36 18.53
CA PHE A 356 11.36 11.94 19.86
C PHE A 356 9.83 11.99 19.96
N ALA A 357 9.18 12.83 19.16
CA ALA A 357 7.72 12.86 19.06
C ALA A 357 7.20 11.99 17.90
N LEU A 358 7.90 12.01 16.76
CA LEU A 358 7.45 11.33 15.54
C LEU A 358 7.56 9.81 15.62
N ILE A 359 8.63 9.29 16.21
CA ILE A 359 8.81 7.83 16.34
C ILE A 359 7.73 7.21 17.22
N PRO A 360 7.46 7.68 18.46
CA PRO A 360 6.38 7.12 19.27
C PRO A 360 5.00 7.26 18.61
N LEU A 361 4.69 8.43 18.01
CA LEU A 361 3.43 8.64 17.32
C LEU A 361 3.26 7.68 16.14
N THR A 362 4.34 7.45 15.38
CA THR A 362 4.33 6.49 14.27
C THR A 362 4.23 5.06 14.77
N ALA A 363 4.94 4.69 15.85
CA ALA A 363 4.86 3.36 16.45
C ALA A 363 3.43 3.04 16.92
N ILE A 364 2.73 4.01 17.55
CA ILE A 364 1.32 3.85 17.92
C ILE A 364 0.45 3.60 16.68
N THR A 365 0.60 4.38 15.61
CA THR A 365 -0.20 4.17 14.40
C THR A 365 0.23 2.91 13.63
N GLN A 366 1.48 2.48 13.76
CA GLN A 366 1.98 1.23 13.17
C GLN A 366 1.44 0.01 13.92
N SER A 367 1.29 0.04 15.25
CA SER A 367 0.70 -1.06 16.01
C SER A 367 -0.77 -1.35 15.67
N TRP A 368 -1.42 -0.48 14.92
CA TRP A 368 -2.77 -0.70 14.38
C TRP A 368 -2.76 -1.36 12.98
N GLN A 369 -1.61 -1.56 12.38
CA GLN A 369 -1.45 -2.20 11.07
C GLN A 369 -1.29 -3.71 11.22
N SER A 370 -1.47 -4.46 10.12
CA SER A 370 -1.54 -5.92 10.16
C SER A 370 -0.21 -6.64 9.88
N GLY A 371 0.87 -5.91 9.58
CA GLY A 371 2.15 -6.54 9.24
C GLY A 371 3.29 -5.54 9.08
N PHE A 372 4.36 -5.95 8.38
CA PHE A 372 5.48 -5.07 8.08
C PHE A 372 5.07 -3.99 7.08
N GLY A 373 5.24 -2.74 7.47
CA GLY A 373 4.79 -1.57 6.70
C GLY A 373 3.31 -1.23 6.95
N PRO A 374 2.85 -0.10 6.41
CA PRO A 374 1.48 0.36 6.60
C PRO A 374 0.50 -0.38 5.69
N ASP A 375 -0.68 -0.73 6.21
CA ASP A 375 -1.78 -1.30 5.43
C ASP A 375 -2.20 -0.40 4.27
N THR A 376 -2.93 -0.97 3.33
CA THR A 376 -3.63 -0.25 2.27
C THR A 376 -5.11 -0.12 2.57
N SER A 377 -5.75 0.92 2.05
CA SER A 377 -7.20 1.12 2.21
C SER A 377 -7.78 1.67 0.91
N ALA A 378 -8.32 0.78 0.10
CA ALA A 378 -8.81 1.09 -1.24
C ALA A 378 -10.33 1.31 -1.31
N GLY A 379 -11.04 1.29 -0.19
CA GLY A 379 -12.49 1.55 -0.10
C GLY A 379 -12.85 3.03 -0.26
N LEU A 380 -14.15 3.29 -0.43
CA LEU A 380 -14.68 4.66 -0.57
C LEU A 380 -14.41 5.51 0.67
N ILE A 381 -14.52 4.92 1.86
CA ILE A 381 -14.14 5.58 3.12
C ILE A 381 -12.79 4.99 3.55
N PRO A 382 -11.72 5.80 3.56
CA PRO A 382 -10.42 5.33 4.04
C PRO A 382 -10.50 4.80 5.47
N ALA A 383 -9.90 3.64 5.73
CA ALA A 383 -9.81 3.12 7.09
C ALA A 383 -9.10 4.14 8.00
N PRO A 384 -9.72 4.56 9.12
CA PRO A 384 -9.19 5.63 9.96
C PRO A 384 -7.76 5.36 10.45
N ARG A 385 -7.44 4.09 10.77
CA ARG A 385 -6.10 3.65 11.21
C ARG A 385 -5.04 3.91 10.14
N VAL A 386 -5.36 3.62 8.87
CA VAL A 386 -4.45 3.78 7.72
C VAL A 386 -4.29 5.28 7.39
N LEU A 387 -5.42 6.02 7.36
CA LEU A 387 -5.38 7.45 7.11
C LEU A 387 -4.61 8.21 8.19
N ALA A 388 -4.77 7.82 9.48
CA ALA A 388 -4.04 8.41 10.61
C ALA A 388 -2.53 8.18 10.48
N HIS A 389 -2.11 6.96 10.11
CA HIS A 389 -0.70 6.65 9.89
C HIS A 389 -0.08 7.56 8.82
N TYR A 390 -0.69 7.66 7.65
CA TYR A 390 -0.19 8.54 6.59
C TYR A 390 -0.32 10.03 6.89
N ALA A 391 -1.28 10.42 7.74
CA ALA A 391 -1.44 11.81 8.19
C ALA A 391 -0.25 12.29 9.02
N VAL A 392 0.45 11.42 9.76
CA VAL A 392 1.67 11.75 10.49
C VAL A 392 2.75 12.25 9.53
N PHE A 393 3.01 11.50 8.45
CA PHE A 393 4.03 11.86 7.45
C PHE A 393 3.62 13.09 6.64
N PHE A 394 2.39 13.14 6.17
CA PHE A 394 1.88 14.28 5.41
C PHE A 394 1.88 15.55 6.26
N GLY A 395 1.44 15.48 7.50
CA GLY A 395 1.41 16.60 8.45
C GLY A 395 2.81 17.11 8.77
N PHE A 396 3.75 16.21 9.06
CA PHE A 396 5.14 16.61 9.27
C PHE A 396 5.78 17.20 8.02
N GLY A 397 5.50 16.67 6.85
CA GLY A 397 5.93 17.25 5.58
C GLY A 397 5.42 18.69 5.40
N ALA A 398 4.18 18.96 5.76
CA ALA A 398 3.62 20.30 5.74
C ALA A 398 4.30 21.24 6.76
N LEU A 399 4.63 20.75 7.96
CA LEU A 399 5.40 21.49 8.96
C LEU A 399 6.83 21.76 8.50
N MET A 400 7.51 20.80 7.88
CA MET A 400 8.87 20.98 7.33
C MET A 400 8.96 22.16 6.35
N PHE A 401 7.90 22.44 5.60
CA PHE A 401 7.87 23.60 4.71
C PHE A 401 7.86 24.91 5.47
N THR A 402 7.28 24.98 6.67
CA THR A 402 7.25 26.19 7.50
C THR A 402 8.59 26.50 8.17
N GLY A 403 9.41 25.46 8.39
CA GLY A 403 10.77 25.59 8.93
C GLY A 403 11.77 25.87 7.81
N ARG A 404 12.36 27.09 7.78
CA ARG A 404 13.43 27.40 6.81
C ARG A 404 14.52 26.34 6.90
N ASP A 405 14.86 25.72 5.78
CA ASP A 405 15.91 24.70 5.64
C ASP A 405 15.73 23.42 6.50
N ALA A 406 14.51 23.15 7.02
CA ALA A 406 14.27 21.98 7.86
C ALA A 406 14.61 20.67 7.15
N ALA A 407 14.15 20.51 5.89
CA ALA A 407 14.47 19.35 5.06
C ALA A 407 15.99 19.17 4.88
N ASP A 408 16.71 20.28 4.74
CA ASP A 408 18.14 20.32 4.51
C ASP A 408 18.93 19.96 5.78
N ARG A 409 18.45 20.43 6.93
CA ARG A 409 19.08 20.13 8.22
C ARG A 409 18.88 18.68 8.63
N LEU A 410 17.66 18.18 8.54
CA LEU A 410 17.32 16.81 8.88
C LEU A 410 18.02 15.79 7.97
N GLY A 411 18.17 16.09 6.68
CA GLY A 411 18.87 15.23 5.74
C GLY A 411 20.41 15.26 5.83
N ARG A 412 21.01 16.19 6.60
CA ARG A 412 22.49 16.32 6.67
C ARG A 412 23.18 15.05 7.15
N ALA A 413 22.58 14.36 8.10
CA ALA A 413 23.12 13.14 8.68
C ALA A 413 22.69 11.87 7.91
N TRP A 414 22.49 11.95 6.60
CA TRP A 414 22.05 10.82 5.77
C TRP A 414 22.93 9.57 5.95
N TRP A 415 24.23 9.75 6.12
CA TRP A 415 25.22 8.70 6.34
C TRP A 415 25.09 7.99 7.70
N VAL A 416 24.38 8.60 8.67
CA VAL A 416 23.95 7.98 9.94
C VAL A 416 22.56 7.38 9.79
N HIS A 417 21.65 8.11 9.15
CA HIS A 417 20.26 7.68 9.00
C HIS A 417 20.12 6.38 8.22
N LEU A 418 20.84 6.23 7.09
CA LEU A 418 20.70 5.04 6.23
C LEU A 418 21.20 3.75 6.89
N PRO A 419 22.34 3.69 7.59
CA PRO A 419 22.72 2.51 8.36
C PRO A 419 21.74 2.16 9.48
N ILE A 420 21.22 3.17 10.20
CA ILE A 420 20.18 2.95 11.23
C ILE A 420 18.91 2.39 10.58
N ALA A 421 18.50 2.92 9.42
CA ALA A 421 17.36 2.40 8.68
C ALA A 421 17.56 0.94 8.26
N ALA A 422 18.75 0.60 7.73
CA ALA A 422 19.06 -0.78 7.34
C ALA A 422 18.98 -1.75 8.52
N LEU A 423 19.57 -1.37 9.65
CA LEU A 423 19.56 -2.19 10.86
C LEU A 423 18.14 -2.32 11.45
N ALA A 424 17.45 -1.20 11.63
CA ALA A 424 16.10 -1.20 12.20
C ALA A 424 15.10 -1.94 11.30
N GLY A 425 15.21 -1.77 9.96
CA GLY A 425 14.39 -2.48 9.00
C GLY A 425 14.63 -3.99 9.01
N ALA A 426 15.89 -4.42 9.04
CA ALA A 426 16.25 -5.84 9.12
C ALA A 426 15.76 -6.48 10.42
N CYS A 427 15.95 -5.79 11.57
CA CYS A 427 15.46 -6.28 12.86
C CYS A 427 13.93 -6.34 12.89
N ALA A 428 13.24 -5.32 12.40
CA ALA A 428 11.77 -5.29 12.35
C ALA A 428 11.23 -6.39 11.44
N LEU A 429 11.79 -6.56 10.24
CA LEU A 429 11.40 -7.59 9.29
C LEU A 429 11.55 -9.00 9.90
N ARG A 430 12.66 -9.22 10.58
CA ARG A 430 12.91 -10.49 11.25
C ARG A 430 11.93 -10.74 12.40
N LEU A 431 11.61 -9.70 13.20
CA LEU A 431 10.61 -9.82 14.27
C LEU A 431 9.20 -10.09 13.74
N THR A 432 8.86 -9.57 12.56
CA THR A 432 7.56 -9.83 11.93
C THR A 432 7.43 -11.28 11.47
N HIS A 433 8.49 -11.86 10.88
CA HIS A 433 8.44 -13.20 10.28
C HIS A 433 8.90 -14.33 11.19
N GLU A 434 9.83 -14.05 12.10
CA GLU A 434 10.45 -15.05 12.98
C GLU A 434 10.40 -14.60 14.45
N PRO A 435 9.22 -14.35 15.03
CA PRO A 435 9.14 -13.86 16.42
C PRO A 435 9.74 -14.85 17.42
N LEU A 436 9.71 -16.15 17.12
CA LEU A 436 10.26 -17.21 17.95
C LEU A 436 11.79 -17.32 17.87
N ALA A 437 12.43 -16.90 16.77
CA ALA A 437 13.89 -16.88 16.67
C ALA A 437 14.55 -15.94 17.72
N PHE A 438 13.80 -14.99 18.25
CA PHE A 438 14.24 -14.13 19.34
C PHE A 438 13.98 -14.70 20.73
N ALA A 439 13.20 -15.77 20.86
CA ALA A 439 13.01 -16.44 22.15
C ALA A 439 14.34 -17.00 22.69
N GLU A 440 15.24 -17.44 21.81
CA GLU A 440 16.60 -17.88 22.16
C GLU A 440 17.47 -16.72 22.71
N THR A 441 17.14 -15.47 22.40
CA THR A 441 17.84 -14.28 22.93
C THR A 441 17.28 -13.79 24.26
N GLY A 442 16.28 -14.49 24.84
CA GLY A 442 15.61 -14.11 26.08
C GLY A 442 14.50 -13.07 25.92
N LEU A 443 14.16 -12.65 24.70
CA LEU A 443 13.02 -11.78 24.41
C LEU A 443 11.73 -12.60 24.39
N ASN A 444 10.82 -12.30 25.31
CA ASN A 444 9.49 -12.93 25.28
C ASN A 444 8.61 -12.32 24.16
N ALA A 445 7.63 -13.09 23.68
CA ALA A 445 6.75 -12.71 22.56
C ALA A 445 6.05 -11.35 22.77
N SER A 446 5.68 -11.02 24.02
CA SER A 446 5.03 -9.74 24.33
C SER A 446 5.98 -8.54 24.19
N THR A 447 7.26 -8.72 24.46
CA THR A 447 8.29 -7.69 24.26
C THR A 447 8.60 -7.53 22.77
N ALA A 448 8.71 -8.63 22.02
CA ALA A 448 8.89 -8.63 20.57
C ALA A 448 7.75 -7.87 19.87
N ALA A 449 6.50 -8.16 20.22
CA ALA A 449 5.31 -7.49 19.67
C ALA A 449 5.25 -5.97 19.98
N ARG A 450 5.88 -5.50 21.07
CA ARG A 450 5.98 -4.07 21.38
C ARG A 450 7.16 -3.39 20.70
N LEU A 451 8.25 -4.12 20.48
CA LEU A 451 9.47 -3.60 19.88
C LEU A 451 9.34 -3.43 18.36
N GLU A 452 8.63 -4.33 17.71
CA GLU A 452 8.47 -4.39 16.27
C GLU A 452 7.92 -3.07 15.68
N PRO A 453 6.77 -2.48 16.13
CA PRO A 453 6.28 -1.21 15.59
C PRO A 453 7.22 -0.04 15.87
N ILE A 454 8.00 -0.09 16.95
CA ILE A 454 9.00 0.94 17.27
C ILE A 454 10.15 0.87 16.25
N LEU A 455 10.66 -0.32 15.96
CA LEU A 455 11.72 -0.51 14.96
C LEU A 455 11.24 -0.13 13.56
N GLN A 456 10.01 -0.44 13.18
CA GLN A 456 9.42 0.02 11.93
C GLN A 456 9.33 1.55 11.88
N ALA A 457 8.93 2.21 12.97
CA ALA A 457 8.90 3.67 13.06
C ALA A 457 10.30 4.28 12.92
N VAL A 458 11.33 3.71 13.58
CA VAL A 458 12.73 4.13 13.40
C VAL A 458 13.16 3.94 11.96
N PHE A 459 12.87 2.77 11.37
CA PHE A 459 13.20 2.45 9.98
C PHE A 459 12.62 3.48 9.02
N VAL A 460 11.33 3.73 9.07
CA VAL A 460 10.66 4.60 8.08
C VAL A 460 11.12 6.05 8.16
N TRP A 461 11.35 6.59 9.37
CA TRP A 461 11.84 7.96 9.53
C TRP A 461 13.30 8.10 9.11
N THR A 462 14.15 7.18 9.53
CA THR A 462 15.57 7.25 9.17
C THR A 462 15.80 6.96 7.68
N ALA A 463 15.05 6.03 7.07
CA ALA A 463 15.06 5.82 5.62
C ALA A 463 14.61 7.07 4.86
N SER A 464 13.49 7.68 5.26
CA SER A 464 12.94 8.86 4.59
C SER A 464 13.89 10.06 4.66
N LEU A 465 14.40 10.38 5.84
CA LEU A 465 15.32 11.51 6.03
C LEU A 465 16.69 11.22 5.41
N GLY A 466 17.16 9.99 5.50
CA GLY A 466 18.42 9.54 4.89
C GLY A 466 18.38 9.64 3.36
N LEU A 467 17.30 9.16 2.72
CA LEU A 467 17.12 9.26 1.28
C LEU A 467 16.93 10.70 0.79
N MET A 468 16.25 11.55 1.57
CA MET A 468 16.16 12.99 1.25
C MET A 468 17.55 13.65 1.27
N GLY A 469 18.36 13.32 2.27
CA GLY A 469 19.73 13.84 2.38
C GLY A 469 20.66 13.32 1.28
N LEU A 470 20.60 12.03 0.98
CA LEU A 470 21.37 11.41 -0.09
C LEU A 470 20.99 12.00 -1.46
N ALA A 471 19.69 12.15 -1.74
CA ALA A 471 19.21 12.76 -2.97
C ALA A 471 19.71 14.21 -3.12
N ARG A 472 19.79 14.95 -2.01
CA ARG A 472 20.36 16.30 -2.01
C ARG A 472 21.84 16.31 -2.39
N VAL A 473 22.61 15.37 -1.88
CA VAL A 473 24.05 15.29 -2.18
C VAL A 473 24.29 14.88 -3.63
N LEU A 474 23.57 13.85 -4.10
CA LEU A 474 23.83 13.24 -5.41
C LEU A 474 23.05 13.86 -6.57
N LEU A 475 21.86 14.44 -6.32
CA LEU A 475 20.88 14.75 -7.36
C LEU A 475 20.38 16.20 -7.32
N SER A 476 21.15 17.10 -6.70
CA SER A 476 20.81 18.54 -6.65
C SER A 476 21.06 19.27 -7.97
N ALA A 477 21.97 18.76 -8.80
CA ALA A 477 22.27 19.36 -10.10
C ALA A 477 21.09 19.20 -11.08
N PRO A 478 20.81 20.21 -11.91
CA PRO A 478 19.80 20.11 -12.97
C PRO A 478 20.17 19.00 -13.96
N SER A 479 19.29 18.02 -14.15
CA SER A 479 19.43 16.95 -15.14
C SER A 479 18.16 16.81 -15.96
N GLU A 480 18.28 16.88 -17.28
CA GLU A 480 17.14 16.70 -18.17
C GLU A 480 16.56 15.27 -18.11
N ARG A 481 17.40 14.27 -17.92
CA ARG A 481 16.98 12.85 -17.77
C ARG A 481 16.18 12.66 -16.48
N VAL A 482 16.70 13.13 -15.36
CA VAL A 482 15.99 13.08 -14.05
C VAL A 482 14.69 13.86 -14.14
N ARG A 483 14.71 15.03 -14.76
CA ARG A 483 13.50 15.84 -14.99
C ARG A 483 12.48 15.09 -15.83
N PHE A 484 12.90 14.40 -16.90
CA PHE A 484 11.99 13.64 -17.75
C PHE A 484 11.30 12.52 -16.97
N VAL A 485 12.04 11.72 -16.20
CA VAL A 485 11.50 10.64 -15.35
C VAL A 485 10.60 11.21 -14.24
N SER A 486 11.03 12.28 -13.58
CA SER A 486 10.21 12.94 -12.56
C SER A 486 8.89 13.50 -13.12
N ASP A 487 8.94 14.06 -14.32
CA ASP A 487 7.76 14.57 -15.00
C ASP A 487 6.81 13.46 -15.49
N SER A 488 7.32 12.26 -15.77
CA SER A 488 6.52 11.09 -16.15
C SER A 488 5.92 10.36 -14.95
N SER A 489 6.41 10.61 -13.72
CA SER A 489 6.07 9.84 -12.51
C SER A 489 4.57 9.66 -12.28
N TYR A 490 3.77 10.69 -12.58
CA TYR A 490 2.32 10.60 -12.40
C TYR A 490 1.65 9.66 -13.42
N TRP A 491 2.11 9.68 -14.67
CA TRP A 491 1.67 8.74 -15.70
C TRP A 491 2.09 7.32 -15.36
N LEU A 492 3.35 7.14 -14.95
CA LEU A 492 3.87 5.85 -14.50
C LEU A 492 3.01 5.27 -13.38
N TYR A 493 2.66 6.11 -12.38
CA TYR A 493 1.82 5.69 -11.27
C TYR A 493 0.43 5.22 -11.71
N ILE A 494 -0.22 5.93 -12.60
CA ILE A 494 -1.59 5.60 -13.02
C ILE A 494 -1.61 4.32 -13.87
N ALA A 495 -0.65 4.16 -14.78
CA ALA A 495 -0.73 3.17 -15.86
C ALA A 495 0.08 1.88 -15.63
N HIS A 496 0.91 1.78 -14.57
CA HIS A 496 1.84 0.66 -14.44
C HIS A 496 1.16 -0.67 -14.10
N LEU A 497 0.16 -0.67 -13.22
CA LEU A 497 -0.34 -1.92 -12.64
C LEU A 497 -1.00 -2.85 -13.67
N PRO A 498 -1.88 -2.38 -14.58
CA PRO A 498 -2.42 -3.25 -15.63
C PRO A 498 -1.33 -3.90 -16.49
N LEU A 499 -0.25 -3.15 -16.81
CA LEU A 499 0.86 -3.67 -17.61
C LEU A 499 1.70 -4.69 -16.84
N ILE A 500 1.92 -4.46 -15.54
CA ILE A 500 2.63 -5.42 -14.68
C ILE A 500 1.86 -6.73 -14.59
N VAL A 501 0.56 -6.68 -14.27
CA VAL A 501 -0.26 -7.89 -14.12
C VAL A 501 -0.37 -8.63 -15.46
N ALA A 502 -0.57 -7.93 -16.58
CA ALA A 502 -0.54 -8.56 -17.90
C ALA A 502 0.82 -9.23 -18.20
N GLY A 503 1.92 -8.57 -17.84
CA GLY A 503 3.26 -9.12 -17.99
C GLY A 503 3.51 -10.34 -17.08
N GLN A 504 3.01 -10.34 -15.86
CA GLN A 504 3.08 -11.48 -14.93
C GLN A 504 2.34 -12.70 -15.49
N PHE A 505 1.12 -12.53 -16.01
CA PHE A 505 0.41 -13.62 -16.70
C PHE A 505 1.18 -14.13 -17.92
N ALA A 506 1.79 -13.25 -18.71
CA ALA A 506 2.56 -13.65 -19.89
C ALA A 506 3.86 -14.39 -19.51
N LEU A 507 4.57 -13.94 -18.47
CA LEU A 507 5.81 -14.54 -17.99
C LEU A 507 5.60 -15.90 -17.32
N ALA A 508 4.38 -16.18 -16.81
CA ALA A 508 4.05 -17.48 -16.22
C ALA A 508 4.27 -18.68 -17.17
N TYR A 509 4.36 -18.42 -18.48
CA TYR A 509 4.63 -19.45 -19.52
C TYR A 509 6.11 -19.57 -19.88
N LEU A 510 6.97 -18.70 -19.36
CA LEU A 510 8.40 -18.75 -19.59
C LEU A 510 9.11 -19.50 -18.45
N ASP A 511 10.21 -20.16 -18.79
CA ASP A 511 11.04 -20.85 -17.83
C ASP A 511 12.27 -20.01 -17.49
N LEU A 512 12.06 -18.96 -16.70
CA LEU A 512 13.12 -18.03 -16.28
C LEU A 512 13.24 -18.04 -14.76
N PRO A 513 14.44 -17.81 -14.21
CA PRO A 513 14.60 -17.62 -12.78
C PRO A 513 13.86 -16.35 -12.28
N PRO A 514 13.34 -16.33 -11.03
CA PRO A 514 12.54 -15.21 -10.49
C PRO A 514 13.19 -13.84 -10.65
N PHE A 515 14.49 -13.73 -10.44
CA PHE A 515 15.21 -12.44 -10.61
C PHE A 515 15.29 -11.99 -12.07
N ALA A 516 15.41 -12.92 -13.03
CA ALA A 516 15.44 -12.60 -14.45
C ALA A 516 14.06 -12.11 -14.92
N GLU A 517 13.01 -12.80 -14.53
CA GLU A 517 11.63 -12.40 -14.81
C GLU A 517 11.30 -11.03 -14.17
N PHE A 518 11.64 -10.85 -12.90
CA PHE A 518 11.47 -9.56 -12.19
C PHE A 518 12.19 -8.42 -12.90
N ALA A 519 13.45 -8.62 -13.30
CA ALA A 519 14.24 -7.61 -13.99
C ALA A 519 13.67 -7.31 -15.38
N LEU A 520 13.30 -8.35 -16.14
CA LEU A 520 12.69 -8.24 -17.46
C LEU A 520 11.36 -7.48 -17.38
N LEU A 521 10.47 -7.89 -16.49
CA LEU A 521 9.17 -7.27 -16.29
C LEU A 521 9.29 -5.79 -15.91
N THR A 522 10.11 -5.51 -14.89
CA THR A 522 10.34 -4.14 -14.40
C THR A 522 10.93 -3.26 -15.51
N GLY A 523 11.92 -3.77 -16.25
CA GLY A 523 12.58 -3.05 -17.34
C GLY A 523 11.64 -2.77 -18.52
N VAL A 524 10.94 -3.80 -19.00
CA VAL A 524 10.01 -3.69 -20.13
C VAL A 524 8.86 -2.74 -19.79
N VAL A 525 8.20 -2.93 -18.65
CA VAL A 525 7.07 -2.07 -18.25
C VAL A 525 7.52 -0.63 -18.06
N THR A 526 8.66 -0.40 -17.41
CA THR A 526 9.21 0.96 -17.26
C THR A 526 9.52 1.58 -18.61
N GLY A 527 10.15 0.85 -19.52
CA GLY A 527 10.45 1.30 -20.88
C GLY A 527 9.19 1.67 -21.66
N LEU A 528 8.19 0.80 -21.66
CA LEU A 528 6.89 1.04 -22.33
C LEU A 528 6.18 2.27 -21.76
N LEU A 529 6.18 2.44 -20.44
CA LEU A 529 5.57 3.59 -19.78
C LEU A 529 6.29 4.90 -20.11
N LEU A 530 7.62 4.92 -20.16
CA LEU A 530 8.40 6.10 -20.53
C LEU A 530 8.22 6.45 -22.02
N LEU A 531 8.17 5.44 -22.88
CA LEU A 531 7.88 5.62 -24.32
C LEU A 531 6.48 6.15 -24.56
N SER A 532 5.47 5.55 -23.91
CA SER A 532 4.07 6.02 -24.00
C SER A 532 3.91 7.44 -23.44
N TYR A 533 4.59 7.78 -22.34
CA TYR A 533 4.61 9.14 -21.83
C TYR A 533 5.17 10.13 -22.85
N ARG A 534 6.30 9.78 -23.51
CA ARG A 534 6.93 10.62 -24.52
C ARG A 534 6.03 10.81 -25.75
N ALA A 535 5.42 9.72 -26.23
CA ALA A 535 4.66 9.71 -27.49
C ALA A 535 3.24 10.28 -27.32
N PHE A 536 2.51 9.84 -26.28
CA PHE A 536 1.07 10.06 -26.18
C PHE A 536 0.63 10.98 -25.03
N VAL A 537 1.52 11.29 -24.07
CA VAL A 537 1.12 12.03 -22.86
C VAL A 537 1.77 13.41 -22.79
N ARG A 538 3.08 13.51 -22.95
CA ARG A 538 3.90 14.67 -22.58
C ARG A 538 3.38 16.01 -23.07
N TYR A 539 2.92 16.10 -24.33
CA TYR A 539 2.49 17.35 -24.99
C TYR A 539 1.00 17.39 -25.33
N THR A 540 0.23 16.40 -24.86
CA THR A 540 -1.21 16.29 -25.10
C THR A 540 -2.03 16.92 -23.97
N TRP A 541 -3.36 16.84 -24.07
CA TRP A 541 -4.26 17.28 -23.01
C TRP A 541 -4.07 16.48 -21.71
N ILE A 542 -3.72 15.17 -21.81
CA ILE A 542 -3.42 14.32 -20.67
C ILE A 542 -2.22 14.88 -19.91
N GLY A 543 -1.13 15.17 -20.60
CA GLY A 543 0.07 15.76 -19.98
C GLY A 543 -0.19 17.13 -19.37
N ARG A 544 -1.04 17.93 -20.01
CA ARG A 544 -1.50 19.21 -19.44
C ARG A 544 -2.34 19.02 -18.18
N LEU A 545 -3.15 17.98 -18.13
CA LEU A 545 -3.93 17.63 -16.95
C LEU A 545 -3.02 17.16 -15.81
N LEU A 546 -2.07 16.27 -16.07
CA LEU A 546 -1.21 15.68 -15.05
C LEU A 546 -0.13 16.66 -14.53
N ASN A 547 0.55 17.37 -15.43
CA ASN A 547 1.76 18.14 -15.13
C ASN A 547 1.64 19.66 -15.35
N GLY A 548 0.61 20.12 -16.05
CA GLY A 548 0.46 21.51 -16.47
C GLY A 548 0.93 21.78 -17.89
N PRO A 549 0.64 22.99 -18.41
CA PRO A 549 1.01 23.37 -19.76
C PRO A 549 2.54 23.36 -19.93
N ARG A 550 3.01 22.80 -21.06
CA ARG A 550 4.41 22.78 -21.45
C ARG A 550 4.56 23.32 -22.86
N PRO A 551 5.54 24.20 -23.11
CA PRO A 551 5.86 24.61 -24.47
C PRO A 551 6.42 23.41 -25.26
N ARG A 552 6.00 23.25 -26.52
CA ARG A 552 6.61 22.30 -27.43
C ARG A 552 8.02 22.80 -27.80
N PRO A 553 9.01 21.92 -27.98
CA PRO A 553 10.28 22.31 -28.57
C PRO A 553 10.04 22.95 -29.92
N GLY A 554 10.59 24.13 -30.18
CA GLY A 554 10.44 24.86 -31.44
C GLY A 554 9.26 25.83 -31.53
N ALA A 555 8.33 25.86 -30.56
CA ALA A 555 7.41 26.95 -30.43
C ALA A 555 8.16 28.15 -29.82
N GLY A 556 8.57 29.09 -30.68
CA GLY A 556 9.30 30.31 -30.26
C GLY A 556 8.63 30.93 -29.03
N LEU A 557 9.41 31.20 -28.01
CA LEU A 557 9.01 31.98 -26.86
C LEU A 557 8.67 33.38 -27.37
N GLN A 558 7.40 33.65 -27.68
CA GLN A 558 6.93 35.02 -27.63
C GLN A 558 7.02 35.44 -26.16
N PRO A 559 7.77 36.49 -25.84
CA PRO A 559 7.76 37.06 -24.49
C PRO A 559 6.30 37.39 -24.16
N ARG A 560 5.74 36.76 -23.13
CA ARG A 560 4.49 37.26 -22.56
C ARG A 560 4.77 38.68 -22.08
N GLU A 561 4.29 39.66 -22.82
CA GLU A 561 4.17 41.04 -22.32
C GLU A 561 3.50 40.97 -20.95
N ALA A 562 4.18 41.49 -19.96
CA ALA A 562 3.62 41.69 -18.64
C ALA A 562 2.42 42.63 -18.79
N PRO A 563 1.22 42.29 -18.28
CA PRO A 563 0.12 43.23 -18.33
C PRO A 563 0.42 44.42 -17.42
N GLY A 564 0.58 45.60 -18.00
CA GLY A 564 0.45 46.88 -17.29
C GLY A 564 1.72 47.51 -16.76
N LEU A 565 2.69 47.82 -17.62
CA LEU A 565 3.49 49.03 -17.41
C LEU A 565 3.08 50.04 -18.49
N ALA A 566 2.24 50.97 -18.10
CA ALA A 566 1.94 52.15 -18.91
C ALA A 566 3.27 52.82 -19.28
N ARG A 567 3.47 53.03 -20.60
CA ARG A 567 4.59 53.85 -21.13
C ARG A 567 4.51 55.21 -20.47
N VAL A 568 5.43 55.50 -19.58
CA VAL A 568 5.70 56.88 -19.17
C VAL A 568 6.32 57.55 -20.40
N SER A 569 5.54 58.41 -21.03
CA SER A 569 6.00 59.31 -22.09
C SER A 569 7.04 60.27 -21.52
N THR A 570 8.25 60.19 -21.95
CA THR A 570 9.28 61.17 -21.72
C THR A 570 8.88 62.50 -22.38
N PRO A 571 8.89 63.61 -21.66
CA PRO A 571 8.66 64.90 -22.30
C PRO A 571 9.85 65.30 -23.16
N THR A 572 9.58 65.60 -24.41
CA THR A 572 10.52 66.20 -25.36
C THR A 572 10.98 67.56 -24.81
N ARG A 573 12.27 67.70 -24.67
CA ARG A 573 12.95 68.96 -24.34
C ARG A 573 12.85 69.87 -25.56
N ALA A 574 12.09 70.96 -25.45
CA ALA A 574 12.10 72.04 -26.43
C ALA A 574 13.45 72.77 -26.37
N GLU A 575 14.15 72.79 -27.47
CA GLU A 575 15.26 73.68 -27.69
C GLU A 575 14.65 75.09 -27.95
N THR A 576 15.01 76.06 -27.14
CA THR A 576 14.85 77.44 -27.48
C THR A 576 16.26 78.04 -27.73
N GLY A 577 16.38 78.61 -28.93
CA GLY A 577 17.53 79.33 -29.44
C GLY A 577 17.91 80.57 -28.67
#